data_7d6ac8af6d98ff4c665ffa6940442a2f
#
_entry.id   7d6ac8af6d98ff4c665ffa6940442a2f
#
_cell.length_a   1.000
_cell.length_b   1.000
_cell.length_c   1.000
_cell.angle_alpha   90.00
_cell.angle_beta   90.00
_cell.angle_gamma   90.00
#
_symmetry.space_group_name_H-M   'P 1'
#
loop_
_entity.id
_entity.type
_entity.pdbx_description
1 polymer ?
#
loop_
_entity_poly.entity_id
_entity_poly.type
_entity_poly.pdbx_seq_one_letter_code
_entity_poly.pdbx_strand_id
1 'polypeptide(L)'
;MSKPMLAHDFKRPECATKIVFPAMAQRKIDGWRCIATGICTDCSETHTSDFKLVSRTGKPLLNLDHIMKDLEGSLVTCECPTITLDGELYSDRLTFQQLSALL
;
A
#
# COMPACT_ATOMS: atom_id res chain seq x y z
N MET A 1 4.11 -2.07 13.86
CA MET A 1 3.45 -2.31 12.56
C MET A 1 3.72 -3.72 12.11
N SER A 2 2.67 -4.43 11.68
CA SER A 2 2.79 -5.79 11.19
C SER A 2 3.45 -5.83 9.81
N LYS A 3 4.19 -6.88 9.56
CA LYS A 3 4.77 -7.11 8.23
C LYS A 3 3.68 -7.57 7.27
N PRO A 4 3.73 -7.15 6.00
CA PRO A 4 2.77 -7.64 5.02
C PRO A 4 2.96 -9.12 4.74
N MET A 5 1.87 -9.77 4.39
CA MET A 5 1.89 -11.16 3.97
C MET A 5 2.54 -11.28 2.58
N LEU A 6 3.38 -12.27 2.40
CA LEU A 6 4.01 -12.54 1.11
C LEU A 6 3.19 -13.55 0.32
N ALA A 7 3.21 -13.38 -1.01
CA ALA A 7 2.51 -14.27 -1.90
C ALA A 7 3.25 -15.60 -2.08
N HIS A 8 2.50 -16.64 -2.41
CA HIS A 8 3.06 -17.93 -2.82
C HIS A 8 3.30 -17.94 -4.33
N ASP A 9 4.31 -18.68 -4.74
CA ASP A 9 4.61 -18.87 -6.17
C ASP A 9 3.80 -20.07 -6.70
N PHE A 10 2.87 -19.80 -7.61
CA PHE A 10 2.01 -20.83 -8.21
C PHE A 10 2.82 -21.90 -8.96
N LYS A 11 3.99 -21.57 -9.49
CA LYS A 11 4.84 -22.52 -10.21
C LYS A 11 5.42 -23.61 -9.33
N ARG A 12 5.47 -23.40 -8.02
CA ARG A 12 5.91 -24.41 -7.09
C ARG A 12 4.78 -25.42 -6.86
N PRO A 13 5.04 -26.74 -6.98
CA PRO A 13 3.98 -27.73 -6.81
C PRO A 13 3.25 -27.64 -5.47
N GLU A 14 3.96 -27.37 -4.38
CA GLU A 14 3.37 -27.24 -3.06
C GLU A 14 2.46 -26.00 -2.93
N CYS A 15 2.68 -24.97 -3.75
CA CYS A 15 1.87 -23.77 -3.74
C CYS A 15 0.64 -23.89 -4.64
N ALA A 16 0.77 -24.60 -5.76
CA ALA A 16 -0.34 -24.78 -6.69
C ALA A 16 -1.54 -25.47 -6.04
N THR A 17 -1.30 -26.39 -5.12
CA THR A 17 -2.36 -27.11 -4.42
C THR A 17 -3.12 -26.26 -3.39
N LYS A 18 -2.60 -25.07 -3.07
CA LYS A 18 -3.24 -24.16 -2.10
C LYS A 18 -4.33 -23.31 -2.71
N ILE A 19 -4.47 -23.31 -4.03
CA ILE A 19 -5.48 -22.49 -4.70
C ILE A 19 -6.80 -23.24 -4.73
N VAL A 20 -7.83 -22.57 -4.25
CA VAL A 20 -9.21 -23.09 -4.28
C VAL A 20 -9.96 -22.32 -5.37
N PHE A 21 -10.54 -23.03 -6.33
CA PHE A 21 -11.30 -22.42 -7.40
C PHE A 21 -12.79 -22.35 -7.06
N PRO A 22 -13.54 -21.33 -7.51
CA PRO A 22 -13.08 -20.21 -8.35
C PRO A 22 -12.18 -19.25 -7.58
N ALA A 23 -11.24 -18.62 -8.29
CA ALA A 23 -10.30 -17.68 -7.71
C ALA A 23 -10.35 -16.36 -8.50
N MET A 24 -9.94 -15.27 -7.85
CA MET A 24 -9.82 -13.97 -8.49
C MET A 24 -8.44 -13.80 -9.10
N ALA A 25 -8.39 -13.13 -10.23
CA ALA A 25 -7.12 -12.80 -10.88
C ALA A 25 -7.04 -11.29 -11.10
N GLN A 26 -5.85 -10.75 -10.94
CA GLN A 26 -5.60 -9.35 -11.25
C GLN A 26 -4.22 -9.20 -11.87
N ARG A 27 -4.03 -8.09 -12.59
CA ARG A 27 -2.73 -7.77 -13.17
C ARG A 27 -1.69 -7.60 -12.07
N LYS A 28 -0.54 -8.23 -12.26
CA LYS A 28 0.60 -8.03 -11.36
C LYS A 28 1.34 -6.77 -11.78
N ILE A 29 1.40 -5.80 -10.90
CA ILE A 29 2.08 -4.53 -11.14
C ILE A 29 3.50 -4.65 -10.60
N ASP A 30 4.48 -4.26 -11.43
CA ASP A 30 5.89 -4.29 -11.05
C ASP A 30 6.28 -2.94 -10.46
N GLY A 31 6.21 -2.84 -9.15
CA GLY A 31 6.49 -1.62 -8.41
C GLY A 31 7.06 -1.91 -7.03
N TRP A 32 6.99 -0.91 -6.14
CA TRP A 32 7.45 -1.01 -4.76
C TRP A 32 6.28 -1.19 -3.82
N ARG A 33 6.34 -2.22 -3.00
CA ARG A 33 5.33 -2.42 -1.98
C ARG A 33 5.30 -1.24 -1.02
N CYS A 34 4.11 -0.73 -0.77
CA CYS A 34 3.89 0.43 0.08
C CYS A 34 2.74 0.14 1.03
N ILE A 35 2.99 0.31 2.31
CA ILE A 35 1.96 0.23 3.33
C ILE A 35 1.62 1.65 3.75
N ALA A 36 0.39 2.03 3.55
CA ALA A 36 -0.12 3.35 3.94
C ALA A 36 -1.00 3.21 5.17
N THR A 37 -0.62 3.88 6.25
CA THR A 37 -1.41 3.90 7.49
C THR A 37 -1.92 5.31 7.73
N GLY A 38 -3.24 5.46 7.86
CA GLY A 38 -3.89 6.73 8.12
C GLY A 38 -4.55 6.75 9.47
N ILE A 39 -4.51 7.92 10.13
CA ILE A 39 -5.11 8.14 11.44
C ILE A 39 -5.88 9.44 11.38
N CYS A 40 -7.10 9.43 11.92
CA CYS A 40 -7.86 10.66 12.11
C CYS A 40 -7.25 11.47 13.26
N THR A 41 -6.81 12.68 12.96
CA THR A 41 -6.16 13.55 13.95
C THR A 41 -7.12 14.59 14.53
N ASP A 42 -8.19 14.91 13.80
CA ASP A 42 -9.18 15.89 14.24
C ASP A 42 -10.53 15.56 13.63
N CYS A 43 -11.52 15.34 14.46
CA CYS A 43 -12.90 15.03 14.07
C CYS A 43 -13.84 16.24 14.16
N SER A 44 -13.31 17.46 14.25
CA SER A 44 -14.12 18.69 14.22
C SER A 44 -14.63 18.98 12.80
N GLU A 45 -15.20 20.15 12.57
CA GLU A 45 -15.78 20.53 11.28
C GLU A 45 -14.82 20.34 10.09
N THR A 46 -13.54 20.59 10.32
CA THR A 46 -12.50 20.30 9.34
C THR A 46 -11.85 18.98 9.72
N HIS A 47 -12.43 17.89 9.23
CA HIS A 47 -11.86 16.58 9.45
C HIS A 47 -10.44 16.51 8.87
N THR A 48 -9.45 16.23 9.72
CA THR A 48 -8.05 16.07 9.30
C THR A 48 -7.57 14.67 9.58
N SER A 49 -6.66 14.21 8.77
CA SER A 49 -6.06 12.90 8.91
C SER A 49 -4.57 12.97 8.59
N ASP A 50 -3.83 12.01 9.10
CA ASP A 50 -2.39 11.91 8.92
C ASP A 50 -2.06 10.54 8.34
N PHE A 51 -1.26 10.50 7.29
CA PHE A 51 -0.85 9.26 6.64
C PHE A 51 0.66 9.08 6.71
N LYS A 52 1.07 7.82 6.87
CA LYS A 52 2.47 7.41 6.78
C LYS A 52 2.60 6.35 5.71
N LEU A 53 3.61 6.49 4.86
CA LEU A 53 3.92 5.53 3.82
C LEU A 53 5.24 4.85 4.18
N VAL A 54 5.22 3.54 4.26
CA VAL A 54 6.40 2.75 4.62
C VAL A 54 6.60 1.60 3.65
N SER A 55 7.85 1.16 3.55
CA SER A 55 8.19 0.01 2.73
C SER A 55 7.79 -1.31 3.42
N ARG A 56 7.99 -2.42 2.72
CA ARG A 56 7.72 -3.76 3.26
C ARG A 56 8.44 -4.03 4.59
N THR A 57 9.63 -3.45 4.78
CA THR A 57 10.43 -3.63 6.00
C THR A 57 10.20 -2.55 7.04
N GLY A 58 9.28 -1.62 6.79
CA GLY A 58 8.93 -0.57 7.74
C GLY A 58 9.72 0.71 7.59
N LYS A 59 10.53 0.86 6.55
CA LYS A 59 11.28 2.09 6.30
C LYS A 59 10.35 3.18 5.76
N PRO A 60 10.41 4.41 6.30
CA PRO A 60 9.62 5.50 5.74
C PRO A 60 9.98 5.77 4.28
N LEU A 61 8.95 5.99 3.47
CA LEU A 61 9.12 6.39 2.07
C LEU A 61 8.98 7.90 1.98
N LEU A 62 9.96 8.55 1.36
CA LEU A 62 10.04 10.00 1.29
C LEU A 62 9.62 10.48 -0.11
N ASN A 63 9.39 11.79 -0.23
CA ASN A 63 9.06 12.44 -1.50
C ASN A 63 7.74 11.98 -2.14
N LEU A 64 6.79 11.53 -1.31
CA LEU A 64 5.48 11.07 -1.76
C LEU A 64 4.35 11.95 -1.21
N ASP A 65 4.61 13.23 -0.98
CA ASP A 65 3.64 14.15 -0.41
C ASP A 65 2.36 14.25 -1.23
N HIS A 66 2.48 14.17 -2.55
CA HIS A 66 1.32 14.21 -3.45
C HIS A 66 0.38 13.02 -3.25
N ILE A 67 0.94 11.84 -2.97
CA ILE A 67 0.14 10.65 -2.68
C ILE A 67 -0.50 10.77 -1.30
N MET A 68 0.25 11.25 -0.31
CA MET A 68 -0.29 11.45 1.02
C MET A 68 -1.44 12.44 1.04
N LYS A 69 -1.35 13.52 0.27
CA LYS A 69 -2.44 14.49 0.15
C LYS A 69 -3.69 13.89 -0.46
N ASP A 70 -3.54 13.06 -1.48
CA ASP A 70 -4.68 12.39 -2.10
C ASP A 70 -5.37 11.42 -1.14
N LEU A 71 -4.59 10.73 -0.31
CA LEU A 71 -5.13 9.80 0.67
C LEU A 71 -5.83 10.50 1.84
N GLU A 72 -5.28 11.63 2.28
CA GLU A 72 -5.81 12.38 3.42
C GLU A 72 -7.25 12.84 3.22
N GLY A 73 -7.64 13.13 1.99
CA GLY A 73 -8.95 13.70 1.70
C GLY A 73 -10.09 12.71 1.60
N SER A 74 -9.86 11.40 1.61
CA SER A 74 -10.87 10.48 1.10
C SER A 74 -11.13 9.21 1.90
N LEU A 75 -10.25 8.79 2.80
CA LEU A 75 -10.33 7.43 3.33
C LEU A 75 -10.54 7.32 4.84
N VAL A 76 -10.10 8.31 5.60
CA VAL A 76 -10.22 8.28 7.06
C VAL A 76 -11.41 9.13 7.47
N THR A 77 -12.30 8.56 8.29
CA THR A 77 -13.47 9.26 8.84
C THR A 77 -13.48 9.12 10.34
N CYS A 78 -14.35 9.89 11.02
CA CYS A 78 -14.52 9.76 12.46
C CYS A 78 -15.12 8.41 12.86
N GLU A 79 -15.89 7.79 11.96
CA GLU A 79 -16.45 6.45 12.17
C GLU A 79 -15.41 5.35 11.93
N CYS A 80 -14.43 5.62 11.07
CA CYS A 80 -13.33 4.72 10.77
C CYS A 80 -12.02 5.49 10.94
N PRO A 81 -11.56 5.70 12.20
CA PRO A 81 -10.46 6.63 12.48
C PRO A 81 -9.08 6.15 12.09
N THR A 82 -8.93 4.87 11.80
CA THR A 82 -7.65 4.32 11.34
C THR A 82 -7.86 3.44 10.13
N ILE A 83 -6.90 3.45 9.22
CA ILE A 83 -6.92 2.59 8.03
C ILE A 83 -5.51 2.17 7.68
N THR A 84 -5.36 0.93 7.25
CA THR A 84 -4.09 0.44 6.70
C THR A 84 -4.35 -0.09 5.30
N LEU A 85 -3.64 0.46 4.33
CA LEU A 85 -3.73 0.06 2.94
C LEU A 85 -2.43 -0.63 2.53
N ASP A 86 -2.55 -1.78 1.91
CA ASP A 86 -1.43 -2.51 1.34
C ASP A 86 -1.49 -2.35 -0.17
N GLY A 87 -0.55 -1.65 -0.73
CA GLY A 87 -0.55 -1.32 -2.14
C GLY A 87 0.82 -1.34 -2.75
N GLU A 88 0.91 -0.81 -3.94
CA GLU A 88 2.14 -0.78 -4.68
C GLU A 88 2.35 0.59 -5.31
N LEU A 89 3.58 1.12 -5.16
CA LEU A 89 3.99 2.33 -5.85
C LEU A 89 4.40 1.94 -7.26
N TYR A 90 3.79 2.60 -8.24
CA TYR A 90 3.96 2.26 -9.64
C TYR A 90 4.00 3.51 -10.50
N SER A 91 4.77 3.45 -11.56
CA SER A 91 4.75 4.45 -12.62
C SER A 91 4.87 3.74 -13.97
N ASP A 92 4.05 4.15 -14.92
CA ASP A 92 4.11 3.64 -16.28
C ASP A 92 5.26 4.25 -17.10
N ARG A 93 5.92 5.28 -16.54
CA ARG A 93 7.04 6.00 -17.18
C ARG A 93 8.41 5.60 -16.68
N LEU A 94 8.47 4.85 -15.57
CA LEU A 94 9.72 4.48 -14.92
C LEU A 94 9.83 2.96 -14.83
N THR A 95 11.03 2.45 -15.01
CA THR A 95 11.32 1.05 -14.68
C THR A 95 11.38 0.87 -13.18
N PHE A 96 11.33 -0.38 -12.73
CA PHE A 96 11.49 -0.70 -11.31
C PHE A 96 12.78 -0.12 -10.73
N GLN A 97 13.88 -0.22 -11.48
CA GLN A 97 15.17 0.30 -11.04
C GLN A 97 15.19 1.82 -10.94
N GLN A 98 14.57 2.51 -11.90
CA GLN A 98 14.45 3.96 -11.86
C GLN A 98 13.60 4.41 -10.67
N LEU A 99 12.50 3.72 -10.41
CA LEU A 99 11.65 4.02 -9.28
C LEU A 99 12.39 3.79 -7.95
N SER A 100 13.16 2.71 -7.86
CA SER A 100 13.98 2.41 -6.68
C SER A 100 14.97 3.53 -6.35
N ALA A 101 15.55 4.15 -7.37
CA ALA A 101 16.52 5.22 -7.19
C ALA A 101 15.90 6.49 -6.62
N LEU A 102 14.59 6.69 -6.80
CA LEU A 102 13.88 7.87 -6.31
C LEU A 102 13.34 7.71 -4.89
N LEU A 103 13.25 6.49 -4.41
CA LEU A 103 12.69 6.18 -3.08
C LEU A 103 13.79 5.98 -1.98
#